data_1982baab35a52f07c15c98170c98761a
#
_entry.id   1982baab35a52f07c15c98170c98761a
#
_cell.length_a   1.000
_cell.length_b   1.000
_cell.length_c   1.000
_cell.angle_alpha   90.00
_cell.angle_beta   90.00
_cell.angle_gamma   90.00
#
_symmetry.space_group_name_H-M   'P 1'
#
loop_
_entity.id
_entity.type
_entity.pdbx_description
1 polymer ?
#
loop_
_entity_poly.entity_id
_entity_poly.type
_entity_poly.pdbx_seq_one_letter_code
_entity_poly.pdbx_strand_id
1 'polypeptide(L)'
;EALNLTNDAVRRDELATKGQRPYAFILTCSDSRVVPEFIFSAGLGELFVTRAAGNVLGNSILASAQYAAQDLGVRLFLVLGHSDCGGVKATLSGEELSGALAHMGQRIRAGIGTETVALRAVERNAKAEAADLAACLHEYCPELPLTVLSGVYDIRTGKVSFSEE
;
A
#
# COMPACT_ATOMS: atom_id res chain seq x y z
N GLU A 1 11.71 19.40 9.83
CA GLU A 1 11.69 19.70 8.39
C GLU A 1 10.26 20.03 7.99
N ALA A 2 10.07 21.15 7.28
CA ALA A 2 8.76 21.50 6.76
C ALA A 2 8.41 20.53 5.63
N LEU A 3 7.28 19.81 5.76
CA LEU A 3 6.72 19.01 4.69
C LEU A 3 6.40 19.92 3.51
N ASN A 4 7.10 19.74 2.40
CA ASN A 4 6.84 20.51 1.18
C ASN A 4 5.65 19.91 0.42
N LEU A 5 4.47 20.00 1.05
CA LEU A 5 3.22 19.52 0.46
C LEU A 5 2.65 20.62 -0.43
N THR A 6 2.89 20.52 -1.71
CA THR A 6 2.27 21.43 -2.69
C THR A 6 0.77 21.15 -2.78
N ASN A 7 -0.03 21.99 -2.12
CA ASN A 7 -1.50 21.92 -2.11
C ASN A 7 -2.08 23.35 -2.10
N ASP A 8 -1.57 24.22 -2.94
CA ASP A 8 -2.11 25.56 -3.12
C ASP A 8 -3.18 25.62 -4.23
N ALA A 9 -3.77 26.80 -4.42
CA ALA A 9 -4.82 27.00 -5.42
C ALA A 9 -4.30 26.80 -6.86
N VAL A 10 -3.05 27.17 -7.11
CA VAL A 10 -2.41 27.03 -8.43
C VAL A 10 -2.24 25.56 -8.77
N ARG A 11 -1.74 24.76 -7.82
CA ARG A 11 -1.58 23.30 -8.01
C ARG A 11 -2.92 22.60 -8.24
N ARG A 12 -3.97 22.98 -7.49
CA ARG A 12 -5.31 22.40 -7.70
C ARG A 12 -5.88 22.71 -9.08
N ASP A 13 -5.74 23.95 -9.54
CA ASP A 13 -6.20 24.38 -10.88
C ASP A 13 -5.44 23.67 -11.99
N GLU A 14 -4.13 23.54 -11.83
CA GLU A 14 -3.28 22.80 -12.78
C GLU A 14 -3.73 21.33 -12.91
N LEU A 15 -3.93 20.63 -11.79
CA LEU A 15 -4.36 19.24 -11.78
C LEU A 15 -5.78 19.06 -12.31
N ALA A 16 -6.69 19.99 -12.02
CA ALA A 16 -8.04 19.98 -12.57
C ALA A 16 -8.06 20.13 -14.09
N THR A 17 -7.15 20.93 -14.63
CA THR A 17 -7.08 21.25 -16.06
C THR A 17 -6.29 20.21 -16.85
N LYS A 18 -5.16 19.73 -16.32
CA LYS A 18 -4.19 18.85 -17.01
C LYS A 18 -4.28 17.37 -16.59
N GLY A 19 -5.08 17.07 -15.57
CA GLY A 19 -5.17 15.73 -14.95
C GLY A 19 -4.01 15.42 -14.01
N GLN A 20 -4.06 14.24 -13.41
CA GLN A 20 -3.04 13.74 -12.48
C GLN A 20 -1.92 12.98 -13.21
N ARG A 21 -0.71 13.03 -12.65
CA ARG A 21 0.44 12.24 -13.12
C ARG A 21 1.23 11.70 -11.92
N PRO A 22 0.67 10.73 -11.20
CA PRO A 22 1.35 10.15 -10.05
C PRO A 22 2.59 9.38 -10.49
N TYR A 23 3.67 9.52 -9.71
CA TYR A 23 4.90 8.77 -10.00
C TYR A 23 4.92 7.39 -9.36
N ALA A 24 4.05 7.13 -8.36
CA ALA A 24 3.95 5.85 -7.69
C ALA A 24 2.52 5.51 -7.30
N PHE A 25 2.23 4.20 -7.28
CA PHE A 25 1.04 3.62 -6.66
C PHE A 25 1.41 3.12 -5.26
N ILE A 26 0.59 3.43 -4.27
CA ILE A 26 0.78 2.96 -2.90
C ILE A 26 -0.46 2.19 -2.44
N LEU A 27 -0.27 0.92 -2.07
CA LEU A 27 -1.23 0.18 -1.26
C LEU A 27 -0.78 0.22 0.20
N THR A 28 -1.62 0.74 1.10
CA THR A 28 -1.30 0.77 2.52
C THR A 28 -2.53 0.52 3.41
N CYS A 29 -2.29 0.45 4.72
CA CYS A 29 -3.37 0.25 5.69
C CYS A 29 -4.27 1.49 5.78
N SER A 30 -5.56 1.25 6.13
CA SER A 30 -6.52 2.30 6.46
C SER A 30 -6.25 2.97 7.83
N ASP A 31 -5.22 2.54 8.56
CA ASP A 31 -4.82 3.12 9.85
C ASP A 31 -4.58 4.63 9.71
N SER A 32 -5.24 5.43 10.56
CA SER A 32 -5.21 6.90 10.46
C SER A 32 -3.83 7.52 10.71
N ARG A 33 -2.90 6.75 11.28
CA ARG A 33 -1.50 7.16 11.53
C ARG A 33 -0.61 6.99 10.29
N VAL A 34 -1.12 6.32 9.24
CA VAL A 34 -0.36 6.00 8.02
C VAL A 34 -0.90 6.85 6.89
N VAL A 35 -0.23 7.94 6.57
CA VAL A 35 -0.61 8.89 5.52
C VAL A 35 0.52 8.96 4.51
N PRO A 36 0.43 8.27 3.36
CA PRO A 36 1.52 8.16 2.39
C PRO A 36 2.10 9.50 1.95
N GLU A 37 1.24 10.49 1.74
CA GLU A 37 1.68 11.82 1.31
C GLU A 37 2.61 12.47 2.35
N PHE A 38 2.34 12.28 3.65
CA PHE A 38 3.23 12.79 4.71
C PHE A 38 4.49 11.94 4.84
N ILE A 39 4.37 10.61 4.71
CA ILE A 39 5.51 9.69 4.85
C ILE A 39 6.55 9.95 3.76
N PHE A 40 6.10 10.18 2.52
CA PHE A 40 6.99 10.37 1.36
C PHE A 40 7.18 11.84 0.96
N SER A 41 6.67 12.79 1.75
CA SER A 41 6.70 14.23 1.45
C SER A 41 6.16 14.56 0.05
N ALA A 42 5.10 13.86 -0.33
CA ALA A 42 4.48 13.98 -1.64
C ALA A 42 3.34 15.01 -1.63
N GLY A 43 3.29 15.83 -2.68
CA GLY A 43 2.24 16.81 -2.89
C GLY A 43 0.99 16.23 -3.56
N LEU A 44 0.00 17.09 -3.75
CA LEU A 44 -1.25 16.74 -4.39
C LEU A 44 -1.03 16.24 -5.84
N GLY A 45 -1.57 15.07 -6.17
CA GLY A 45 -1.48 14.46 -7.50
C GLY A 45 -0.20 13.67 -7.78
N GLU A 46 0.69 13.53 -6.79
CA GLU A 46 1.99 12.86 -6.95
C GLU A 46 1.95 11.37 -6.63
N LEU A 47 1.03 10.94 -5.77
CA LEU A 47 0.81 9.53 -5.44
C LEU A 47 -0.58 9.09 -5.84
N PHE A 48 -0.71 7.84 -6.28
CA PHE A 48 -2.00 7.17 -6.46
C PHE A 48 -2.18 6.17 -5.33
N VAL A 49 -3.01 6.53 -4.34
CA VAL A 49 -3.09 5.82 -3.07
C VAL A 49 -4.36 5.00 -2.95
N THR A 50 -4.21 3.73 -2.60
CA THR A 50 -5.30 2.85 -2.16
C THR A 50 -5.06 2.37 -0.73
N ARG A 51 -6.14 2.20 0.04
CA ARG A 51 -6.05 1.86 1.46
C ARG A 51 -7.07 0.78 1.82
N ALA A 52 -6.62 -0.25 2.51
CA ALA A 52 -7.47 -1.28 3.10
C ALA A 52 -6.91 -1.69 4.47
N ALA A 53 -7.78 -2.09 5.41
CA ALA A 53 -7.34 -2.61 6.70
C ALA A 53 -6.35 -3.78 6.49
N GLY A 54 -5.19 -3.71 7.17
CA GLY A 54 -4.12 -4.69 7.00
C GLY A 54 -3.43 -4.67 5.63
N ASN A 55 -3.57 -3.61 4.84
CA ASN A 55 -3.03 -3.45 3.47
C ASN A 55 -3.28 -4.65 2.54
N VAL A 56 -4.42 -5.36 2.74
CA VAL A 56 -4.76 -6.53 1.93
C VAL A 56 -5.31 -6.16 0.56
N LEU A 57 -4.95 -6.97 -0.45
CA LEU A 57 -5.49 -6.84 -1.80
C LEU A 57 -6.98 -7.24 -1.85
N GLY A 58 -7.67 -6.61 -2.79
CA GLY A 58 -9.04 -6.93 -3.17
C GLY A 58 -9.30 -6.41 -4.58
N ASN A 59 -10.39 -6.84 -5.20
CA ASN A 59 -10.69 -6.54 -6.60
C ASN A 59 -10.67 -5.04 -6.93
N SER A 60 -11.19 -4.18 -6.05
CA SER A 60 -11.18 -2.73 -6.26
C SER A 60 -9.76 -2.15 -6.23
N ILE A 61 -8.87 -2.72 -5.40
CA ILE A 61 -7.47 -2.31 -5.34
C ILE A 61 -6.73 -2.78 -6.58
N LEU A 62 -6.97 -4.02 -7.03
CA LEU A 62 -6.39 -4.54 -8.26
C LEU A 62 -6.83 -3.73 -9.49
N ALA A 63 -8.12 -3.38 -9.58
CA ALA A 63 -8.61 -2.50 -10.64
C ALA A 63 -7.94 -1.12 -10.61
N SER A 64 -7.74 -0.56 -9.42
CA SER A 64 -7.04 0.72 -9.26
C SER A 64 -5.57 0.63 -9.66
N ALA A 65 -4.90 -0.48 -9.33
CA ALA A 65 -3.51 -0.72 -9.70
C ALA A 65 -3.35 -0.90 -11.22
N GLN A 66 -4.24 -1.66 -11.85
CA GLN A 66 -4.27 -1.83 -13.29
C GLN A 66 -4.50 -0.48 -14.00
N TYR A 67 -5.47 0.31 -13.54
CA TYR A 67 -5.72 1.65 -14.06
C TYR A 67 -4.49 2.56 -13.92
N ALA A 68 -3.83 2.53 -12.76
CA ALA A 68 -2.60 3.30 -12.56
C ALA A 68 -1.49 2.91 -13.54
N ALA A 69 -1.34 1.61 -13.82
CA ALA A 69 -0.35 1.10 -14.77
C ALA A 69 -0.66 1.48 -16.23
N GLN A 70 -1.89 1.25 -16.66
CA GLN A 70 -2.31 1.36 -18.07
C GLN A 70 -2.63 2.79 -18.46
N ASP A 71 -3.41 3.51 -17.65
CA ASP A 71 -3.97 4.81 -18.02
C ASP A 71 -3.14 5.98 -17.47
N LEU A 72 -2.56 5.85 -16.26
CA LEU A 72 -1.77 6.92 -15.66
C LEU A 72 -0.26 6.77 -15.88
N GLY A 73 0.18 5.67 -16.45
CA GLY A 73 1.60 5.44 -16.76
C GLY A 73 2.47 5.18 -15.54
N VAL A 74 1.90 4.81 -14.39
CA VAL A 74 2.66 4.45 -13.18
C VAL A 74 3.47 3.19 -13.44
N ARG A 75 4.73 3.20 -12.98
CA ARG A 75 5.65 2.06 -13.11
C ARG A 75 6.19 1.56 -11.77
N LEU A 76 6.06 2.36 -10.72
CA LEU A 76 6.48 2.01 -9.36
C LEU A 76 5.26 1.75 -8.49
N PHE A 77 5.19 0.55 -7.90
CA PHE A 77 4.15 0.10 -7.00
C PHE A 77 4.76 -0.26 -5.66
N LEU A 78 4.16 0.20 -4.57
CA LEU A 78 4.62 -0.10 -3.22
C LEU A 78 3.46 -0.63 -2.38
N VAL A 79 3.66 -1.79 -1.77
CA VAL A 79 2.82 -2.27 -0.67
C VAL A 79 3.49 -1.89 0.64
N LEU A 80 2.88 -0.96 1.36
CA LEU A 80 3.41 -0.39 2.59
C LEU A 80 2.63 -0.90 3.79
N GLY A 81 3.22 -1.86 4.53
CA GLY A 81 2.79 -2.23 5.86
C GLY A 81 3.21 -1.18 6.90
N HIS A 82 2.80 -1.36 8.14
CA HIS A 82 3.23 -0.47 9.21
C HIS A 82 3.35 -1.20 10.56
N SER A 83 4.24 -0.77 11.41
CA SER A 83 4.36 -1.29 12.77
C SER A 83 3.05 -1.08 13.54
N ASP A 84 2.75 -1.98 14.47
CA ASP A 84 1.56 -1.88 15.32
C ASP A 84 0.21 -1.99 14.56
N CYS A 85 0.17 -2.72 13.43
CA CYS A 85 -1.03 -2.87 12.61
C CYS A 85 -2.12 -3.65 13.34
N GLY A 86 -3.31 -3.03 13.48
CA GLY A 86 -4.47 -3.64 14.13
C GLY A 86 -4.97 -4.90 13.43
N GLY A 87 -4.99 -4.93 12.09
CA GLY A 87 -5.41 -6.10 11.32
C GLY A 87 -4.49 -7.30 11.51
N VAL A 88 -3.16 -7.08 11.53
CA VAL A 88 -2.18 -8.13 11.80
C VAL A 88 -2.31 -8.63 13.25
N LYS A 89 -2.44 -7.72 14.22
CA LYS A 89 -2.63 -8.10 15.63
C LYS A 89 -3.89 -8.93 15.84
N ALA A 90 -5.02 -8.53 15.26
CA ALA A 90 -6.27 -9.26 15.33
C ALA A 90 -6.14 -10.66 14.71
N THR A 91 -5.36 -10.80 13.62
CA THR A 91 -5.10 -12.12 13.03
C THR A 91 -4.20 -12.99 13.92
N LEU A 92 -3.22 -12.38 14.60
CA LEU A 92 -2.29 -13.09 15.50
C LEU A 92 -2.93 -13.49 16.84
N SER A 93 -3.97 -12.79 17.30
CA SER A 93 -4.65 -13.11 18.58
C SER A 93 -5.28 -14.50 18.60
N GLY A 94 -5.54 -15.08 17.43
CA GLY A 94 -6.22 -16.36 17.29
C GLY A 94 -7.73 -16.29 17.48
N GLU A 95 -8.29 -15.12 17.75
CA GLU A 95 -9.73 -14.90 17.81
C GLU A 95 -10.38 -15.11 16.43
N GLU A 96 -11.60 -15.65 16.44
CA GLU A 96 -12.36 -15.84 15.21
C GLU A 96 -12.86 -14.48 14.68
N LEU A 97 -12.37 -14.11 13.51
CA LEU A 97 -12.84 -12.93 12.80
C LEU A 97 -14.07 -13.28 11.96
N SER A 98 -15.14 -12.50 12.10
CA SER A 98 -16.42 -12.74 11.43
C SER A 98 -16.74 -11.69 10.37
N GLY A 99 -17.72 -12.01 9.50
CA GLY A 99 -18.16 -11.09 8.45
C GLY A 99 -17.01 -10.67 7.50
N ALA A 100 -16.94 -9.41 7.14
CA ALA A 100 -15.91 -8.88 6.26
C ALA A 100 -14.48 -8.96 6.86
N LEU A 101 -14.36 -8.96 8.20
CA LEU A 101 -13.06 -9.12 8.87
C LEU A 101 -12.46 -10.51 8.64
N ALA A 102 -13.30 -11.54 8.45
CA ALA A 102 -12.83 -12.89 8.15
C ALA A 102 -11.98 -12.92 6.86
N HIS A 103 -12.40 -12.20 5.81
CA HIS A 103 -11.63 -12.10 4.56
C HIS A 103 -10.27 -11.45 4.78
N MET A 104 -10.22 -10.33 5.50
CA MET A 104 -8.95 -9.67 5.86
C MET A 104 -8.04 -10.63 6.64
N GLY A 105 -8.57 -11.29 7.67
CA GLY A 105 -7.81 -12.24 8.50
C GLY A 105 -7.29 -13.45 7.71
N GLN A 106 -8.07 -13.98 6.77
CA GLN A 106 -7.65 -15.08 5.89
C GLN A 106 -6.48 -14.65 4.99
N ARG A 107 -6.56 -13.48 4.37
CA ARG A 107 -5.49 -12.93 3.54
C ARG A 107 -4.20 -12.77 4.35
N ILE A 108 -4.28 -12.09 5.49
CA ILE A 108 -3.12 -11.87 6.36
C ILE A 108 -2.53 -13.21 6.80
N ARG A 109 -3.36 -14.16 7.24
CA ARG A 109 -2.92 -15.50 7.69
C ARG A 109 -2.19 -16.27 6.59
N ALA A 110 -2.67 -16.18 5.35
CA ALA A 110 -2.01 -16.79 4.20
C ALA A 110 -0.61 -16.19 3.97
N GLY A 111 -0.46 -14.87 4.09
CA GLY A 111 0.82 -14.17 3.89
C GLY A 111 1.82 -14.39 5.03
N ILE A 112 1.36 -14.41 6.28
CA ILE A 112 2.25 -14.54 7.44
C ILE A 112 2.64 -16.01 7.76
N GLY A 113 1.82 -16.98 7.33
CA GLY A 113 2.03 -18.41 7.65
C GLY A 113 2.03 -18.67 9.15
N THR A 114 3.11 -19.28 9.65
CA THR A 114 3.28 -19.61 11.07
C THR A 114 3.97 -18.52 11.90
N GLU A 115 4.18 -17.32 11.34
CA GLU A 115 4.85 -16.23 12.07
C GLU A 115 3.97 -15.71 13.22
N THR A 116 4.57 -15.49 14.38
CA THR A 116 3.89 -15.04 15.61
C THR A 116 4.41 -13.71 16.14
N VAL A 117 5.57 -13.26 15.67
CA VAL A 117 6.14 -11.97 16.08
C VAL A 117 5.52 -10.87 15.25
N ALA A 118 4.82 -9.93 15.88
CA ALA A 118 3.98 -8.94 15.22
C ALA A 118 4.71 -8.12 14.13
N LEU A 119 5.94 -7.67 14.38
CA LEU A 119 6.69 -6.90 13.39
C LEU A 119 7.04 -7.74 12.17
N ARG A 120 7.54 -8.97 12.37
CA ARG A 120 7.83 -9.90 11.26
C ARG A 120 6.56 -10.32 10.51
N ALA A 121 5.43 -10.43 11.21
CA ALA A 121 4.15 -10.69 10.56
C ALA A 121 3.72 -9.53 9.65
N VAL A 122 3.93 -8.28 10.06
CA VAL A 122 3.70 -7.11 9.21
C VAL A 122 4.60 -7.14 7.97
N GLU A 123 5.88 -7.43 8.13
CA GLU A 123 6.84 -7.54 7.01
C GLU A 123 6.44 -8.64 6.03
N ARG A 124 6.10 -9.83 6.53
CA ARG A 124 5.65 -10.96 5.71
C ARG A 124 4.34 -10.66 4.98
N ASN A 125 3.38 -10.04 5.67
CA ASN A 125 2.12 -9.64 5.06
C ASN A 125 2.35 -8.65 3.91
N ALA A 126 3.14 -7.59 4.13
CA ALA A 126 3.45 -6.63 3.08
C ALA A 126 4.17 -7.28 1.88
N LYS A 127 5.11 -8.20 2.14
CA LYS A 127 5.83 -8.94 1.09
C LYS A 127 4.90 -9.88 0.31
N ALA A 128 4.00 -10.59 0.97
CA ALA A 128 3.05 -11.49 0.33
C ALA A 128 2.05 -10.72 -0.55
N GLU A 129 1.48 -9.63 -0.03
CA GLU A 129 0.55 -8.80 -0.80
C GLU A 129 1.25 -8.10 -1.98
N ALA A 130 2.54 -7.75 -1.86
CA ALA A 130 3.33 -7.22 -2.98
C ALA A 130 3.59 -8.29 -4.05
N ALA A 131 3.89 -9.52 -3.65
CA ALA A 131 4.06 -10.63 -4.59
C ALA A 131 2.78 -10.94 -5.37
N ASP A 132 1.63 -10.97 -4.68
CA ASP A 132 0.32 -11.17 -5.32
C ASP A 132 -0.03 -10.01 -6.26
N LEU A 133 0.24 -8.76 -5.86
CA LEU A 133 0.06 -7.59 -6.71
C LEU A 133 0.93 -7.67 -7.97
N ALA A 134 2.19 -8.05 -7.82
CA ALA A 134 3.12 -8.20 -8.93
C ALA A 134 2.65 -9.28 -9.91
N ALA A 135 2.18 -10.43 -9.42
CA ALA A 135 1.65 -11.52 -10.25
C ALA A 135 0.41 -11.07 -11.04
N CYS A 136 -0.55 -10.39 -10.39
CA CYS A 136 -1.73 -9.86 -11.06
C CYS A 136 -1.38 -8.78 -12.10
N LEU A 137 -0.47 -7.88 -11.79
CA LEU A 137 -0.04 -6.84 -12.72
C LEU A 137 0.73 -7.42 -13.91
N HIS A 138 1.52 -8.47 -13.71
CA HIS A 138 2.16 -9.18 -14.80
C HIS A 138 1.14 -9.86 -15.74
N GLU A 139 0.06 -10.41 -15.18
CA GLU A 139 -1.03 -11.01 -15.98
C GLU A 139 -1.81 -9.93 -16.75
N TYR A 140 -2.16 -8.81 -16.10
CA TYR A 140 -3.02 -7.77 -16.71
C TYR A 140 -2.27 -6.79 -17.60
N CYS A 141 -0.98 -6.61 -17.38
CA CYS A 141 -0.14 -5.63 -18.07
C CYS A 141 1.22 -6.23 -18.46
N PRO A 142 1.27 -7.37 -19.20
CA PRO A 142 2.49 -8.14 -19.44
C PRO A 142 3.59 -7.36 -20.16
N GLU A 143 3.22 -6.36 -20.97
CA GLU A 143 4.16 -5.56 -21.76
C GLU A 143 4.75 -4.36 -20.99
N LEU A 144 4.28 -4.09 -19.78
CA LEU A 144 4.73 -2.93 -19.02
C LEU A 144 5.88 -3.29 -18.06
N PRO A 145 6.97 -2.50 -18.06
CA PRO A 145 8.10 -2.71 -17.12
C PRO A 145 7.71 -2.19 -15.73
N LEU A 146 7.01 -2.99 -14.95
CA LEU A 146 6.51 -2.61 -13.63
C LEU A 146 7.46 -3.09 -12.53
N THR A 147 7.70 -2.22 -11.55
CA THR A 147 8.44 -2.54 -10.32
C THR A 147 7.48 -2.55 -9.15
N VAL A 148 7.40 -3.67 -8.43
CA VAL A 148 6.59 -3.80 -7.22
C VAL A 148 7.49 -4.04 -6.03
N LEU A 149 7.40 -3.17 -5.04
CA LEU A 149 8.19 -3.22 -3.81
C LEU A 149 7.29 -3.47 -2.60
N SER A 150 7.88 -3.97 -1.52
CA SER A 150 7.27 -4.00 -0.21
C SER A 150 8.12 -3.25 0.81
N GLY A 151 7.46 -2.66 1.80
CA GLY A 151 8.13 -1.95 2.87
C GLY A 151 7.27 -1.87 4.12
N VAL A 152 7.87 -1.43 5.22
CA VAL A 152 7.19 -1.21 6.49
C VAL A 152 7.51 0.17 7.02
N TYR A 153 6.47 0.92 7.33
CA TYR A 153 6.55 2.20 8.02
C TYR A 153 6.51 1.99 9.53
N ASP A 154 7.52 2.45 10.22
CA ASP A 154 7.53 2.49 11.67
C ASP A 154 6.83 3.76 12.16
N ILE A 155 5.63 3.59 12.75
CA ILE A 155 4.80 4.70 13.20
C ILE A 155 5.40 5.49 14.37
N ARG A 156 6.40 4.94 15.08
CA ARG A 156 7.06 5.60 16.19
C ARG A 156 8.23 6.48 15.74
N THR A 157 9.02 5.97 14.80
CA THR A 157 10.24 6.64 14.34
C THR A 157 10.05 7.43 13.05
N GLY A 158 8.96 7.18 12.31
CA GLY A 158 8.70 7.79 11.01
C GLY A 158 9.57 7.22 9.87
N LYS A 159 10.29 6.12 10.11
CA LYS A 159 11.16 5.49 9.10
C LYS A 159 10.40 4.47 8.27
N VAL A 160 10.77 4.38 7.00
CA VAL A 160 10.35 3.29 6.09
C VAL A 160 11.56 2.39 5.85
N SER A 161 11.36 1.09 6.05
CA SER A 161 12.31 0.04 5.69
C SER A 161 11.74 -0.74 4.51
N PHE A 162 12.50 -0.88 3.43
CA PHE A 162 12.12 -1.71 2.30
C PHE A 162 12.60 -3.13 2.53
N SER A 163 11.81 -4.11 2.06
CA SER A 163 12.24 -5.51 2.08
C SER A 163 13.35 -5.71 1.05
N GLU A 164 14.41 -6.39 1.46
CA GLU A 164 15.41 -6.89 0.51
C GLU A 164 14.79 -7.93 -0.42
N GLU A 165 15.22 -7.98 -1.68
CA GLU A 165 14.78 -8.91 -2.70
C GLU A 165 15.04 -10.38 -2.32
#